data_8e7c3370386821d3f89ebb95b75dd55f
#
_entry.id   8e7c3370386821d3f89ebb95b75dd55f
#
_cell.length_a   1.000
_cell.length_b   1.000
_cell.length_c   1.000
_cell.angle_alpha   90.00
_cell.angle_beta   90.00
_cell.angle_gamma   90.00
#
_symmetry.space_group_name_H-M   'P 1'
#
loop_
_entity.id
_entity.type
_entity.pdbx_description
1 polymer ?
#
loop_
_entity_poly.entity_id
_entity_poly.type
_entity_poly.pdbx_seq_one_letter_code
_entity_poly.pdbx_strand_id
1 'polypeptide(L)'
;MVKLCVFDLDGTVLDTVHTIAYYGNFALSKHGFEPIDVEEYKYLAGTGAKNLVKNMLRFRNALTDENFEKVFHDYDTAYNADTSYMTRMFDGMPETLDAIKAMGIKLAIISNKPHFATTGVVNSLFGEGYFDLVYGQREGVPIKPDPTGVMQILTELGVEQSDCLYVGDTGTDMKTGKNSGLYTIGVLWGFRGKEELLENGADTIIEHPAQLLDCIHAQK
;
A
#
# COMPACT_ATOMS: atom_id res chain seq x y z
N MET A 1 9.90 9.89 -21.20
CA MET A 1 8.56 10.47 -20.88
C MET A 1 7.80 9.43 -20.06
N VAL A 2 7.18 9.84 -18.95
CA VAL A 2 6.44 8.92 -18.07
C VAL A 2 5.26 8.27 -18.82
N LYS A 3 5.15 6.94 -18.72
CA LYS A 3 4.08 6.13 -19.35
C LYS A 3 3.31 5.31 -18.32
N LEU A 4 3.85 5.16 -17.10
CA LEU A 4 3.25 4.38 -16.02
C LEU A 4 3.57 5.00 -14.66
N CYS A 5 2.56 5.07 -13.80
CA CYS A 5 2.74 5.30 -12.37
C CYS A 5 2.31 4.03 -11.61
N VAL A 6 3.23 3.46 -10.83
CA VAL A 6 2.97 2.34 -9.93
C VAL A 6 2.81 2.89 -8.51
N PHE A 7 1.70 2.58 -7.88
CA PHE A 7 1.35 3.06 -6.54
C PHE A 7 1.32 1.91 -5.53
N ASP A 8 1.78 2.17 -4.31
CA ASP A 8 1.28 1.43 -3.17
C ASP A 8 -0.21 1.78 -2.92
N LEU A 9 -0.87 0.99 -2.08
CA LEU A 9 -2.30 1.16 -1.79
C LEU A 9 -2.54 1.78 -0.42
N ASP A 10 -2.19 1.06 0.65
CA ASP A 10 -2.54 1.40 2.04
C ASP A 10 -1.65 2.54 2.54
N GLY A 11 -2.21 3.72 2.77
CA GLY A 11 -1.46 4.94 3.14
C GLY A 11 -0.98 5.78 1.95
N THR A 12 -1.14 5.29 0.71
CA THR A 12 -0.74 6.01 -0.50
C THR A 12 -1.94 6.46 -1.33
N VAL A 13 -2.72 5.52 -1.87
CA VAL A 13 -3.95 5.80 -2.63
C VAL A 13 -5.17 5.84 -1.72
N LEU A 14 -5.20 4.96 -0.71
CA LEU A 14 -6.31 4.82 0.23
C LEU A 14 -5.87 5.03 1.68
N ASP A 15 -6.67 5.79 2.43
CA ASP A 15 -6.60 5.90 3.88
C ASP A 15 -7.31 4.68 4.49
N THR A 16 -6.51 3.68 4.85
CA THR A 16 -6.96 2.39 5.35
C THR A 16 -6.60 2.15 6.82
N VAL A 17 -5.94 3.09 7.49
CA VAL A 17 -5.44 2.87 8.85
C VAL A 17 -6.59 2.54 9.81
N HIS A 18 -7.72 3.22 9.68
CA HIS A 18 -8.92 2.98 10.52
C HIS A 18 -9.52 1.59 10.27
N THR A 19 -9.55 1.14 9.02
CA THR A 19 -10.02 -0.20 8.63
C THR A 19 -9.13 -1.27 9.24
N ILE A 20 -7.81 -1.12 9.07
CA ILE A 20 -6.81 -2.06 9.60
C ILE A 20 -6.90 -2.14 11.12
N ALA A 21 -6.99 -0.99 11.80
CA ALA A 21 -7.12 -0.91 13.25
C ALA A 21 -8.43 -1.51 13.75
N TYR A 22 -9.54 -1.26 13.08
CA TYR A 22 -10.84 -1.81 13.45
C TYR A 22 -10.82 -3.34 13.48
N TYR A 23 -10.42 -3.97 12.38
CA TYR A 23 -10.37 -5.43 12.30
C TYR A 23 -9.26 -6.03 13.17
N GLY A 24 -8.13 -5.34 13.31
CA GLY A 24 -7.07 -5.74 14.23
C GLY A 24 -7.54 -5.78 15.68
N ASN A 25 -8.19 -4.71 16.13
CA ASN A 25 -8.73 -4.61 17.50
C ASN A 25 -9.91 -5.55 17.72
N PHE A 26 -10.74 -5.76 16.70
CA PHE A 26 -11.78 -6.79 16.76
C PHE A 26 -11.19 -8.17 17.03
N ALA A 27 -10.17 -8.58 16.27
CA ALA A 27 -9.53 -9.87 16.46
C ALA A 27 -8.82 -9.99 17.81
N LEU A 28 -8.12 -8.93 18.28
CA LEU A 28 -7.50 -8.90 19.60
C LEU A 28 -8.53 -9.07 20.73
N SER A 29 -9.64 -8.33 20.67
CA SER A 29 -10.67 -8.33 21.73
C SER A 29 -11.34 -9.68 21.89
N LYS A 30 -11.55 -10.44 20.80
CA LYS A 30 -12.09 -11.81 20.85
C LYS A 30 -11.24 -12.77 21.69
N HIS A 31 -9.95 -12.47 21.82
CA HIS A 31 -9.00 -13.29 22.58
C HIS A 31 -8.55 -12.63 23.89
N GLY A 32 -9.29 -11.61 24.36
CA GLY A 32 -9.04 -10.96 25.64
C GLY A 32 -7.83 -10.03 25.67
N PHE A 33 -7.31 -9.61 24.51
CA PHE A 33 -6.24 -8.62 24.43
C PHE A 33 -6.83 -7.21 24.34
N GLU A 34 -6.18 -6.26 25.01
CA GLU A 34 -6.54 -4.85 24.96
C GLU A 34 -6.40 -4.28 23.54
N PRO A 35 -7.24 -3.33 23.11
CA PRO A 35 -7.13 -2.67 21.83
C PRO A 35 -5.86 -1.82 21.72
N ILE A 36 -5.33 -1.68 20.51
CA ILE A 36 -4.16 -0.84 20.18
C ILE A 36 -4.69 0.46 19.59
N ASP A 37 -4.04 1.59 19.90
CA ASP A 37 -4.38 2.88 19.34
C ASP A 37 -4.22 2.87 17.80
N VAL A 38 -5.10 3.61 17.11
CA VAL A 38 -5.10 3.67 15.64
C VAL A 38 -3.78 4.16 15.07
N GLU A 39 -3.16 5.16 15.71
CA GLU A 39 -1.89 5.73 15.25
C GLU A 39 -0.74 4.71 15.30
N GLU A 40 -0.76 3.78 16.24
CA GLU A 40 0.23 2.70 16.31
C GLU A 40 0.14 1.75 15.11
N TYR A 41 -1.06 1.56 14.55
CA TYR A 41 -1.26 0.72 13.37
C TYR A 41 -0.49 1.22 12.15
N LYS A 42 -0.19 2.51 12.05
CA LYS A 42 0.68 3.05 11.01
C LYS A 42 2.05 2.37 11.00
N TYR A 43 2.56 1.99 12.19
CA TYR A 43 3.88 1.34 12.35
C TYR A 43 3.80 -0.18 12.37
N LEU A 44 2.65 -0.76 12.65
CA LEU A 44 2.45 -2.20 12.67
C LEU A 44 2.17 -2.76 11.27
N ALA A 45 1.56 -1.96 10.38
CA ALA A 45 1.18 -2.31 9.01
C ALA A 45 2.32 -2.09 7.99
N GLY A 46 2.08 -2.52 6.73
CA GLY A 46 2.95 -2.31 5.56
C GLY A 46 3.71 -3.56 5.08
N THR A 47 3.82 -4.60 5.91
CA THR A 47 4.56 -5.84 5.59
C THR A 47 3.65 -7.07 5.43
N GLY A 48 2.37 -6.86 5.16
CA GLY A 48 1.36 -7.89 4.92
C GLY A 48 0.62 -8.37 6.18
N ALA A 49 -0.53 -9.01 5.99
CA ALA A 49 -1.50 -9.34 7.04
C ALA A 49 -0.92 -10.24 8.15
N LYS A 50 -0.11 -11.25 7.80
CA LYS A 50 0.52 -12.14 8.79
C LYS A 50 1.49 -11.38 9.69
N ASN A 51 2.29 -10.48 9.13
CA ASN A 51 3.23 -9.68 9.91
C ASN A 51 2.50 -8.62 10.74
N LEU A 52 1.42 -8.03 10.24
CA LEU A 52 0.56 -7.14 11.02
C LEU A 52 0.11 -7.84 12.31
N VAL A 53 -0.49 -9.03 12.22
CA VAL A 53 -0.97 -9.76 13.41
C VAL A 53 0.17 -10.15 14.34
N LYS A 54 1.33 -10.56 13.81
CA LYS A 54 2.52 -10.80 14.65
C LYS A 54 2.97 -9.53 15.37
N ASN A 55 2.96 -8.38 14.70
CA ASN A 55 3.35 -7.10 15.28
C ASN A 55 2.34 -6.65 16.36
N MET A 56 1.04 -6.82 16.14
CA MET A 56 0.00 -6.57 17.15
C MET A 56 0.23 -7.41 18.42
N LEU A 57 0.48 -8.70 18.24
CA LEU A 57 0.76 -9.60 19.37
C LEU A 57 2.08 -9.29 20.07
N ARG A 58 3.14 -8.88 19.34
CA ARG A 58 4.39 -8.38 19.96
C ARG A 58 4.12 -7.12 20.78
N PHE A 59 3.36 -6.19 20.24
CA PHE A 59 2.98 -4.95 20.93
C PHE A 59 2.26 -5.24 22.26
N ARG A 60 1.50 -6.34 22.33
CA ARG A 60 0.84 -6.83 23.54
C ARG A 60 1.69 -7.81 24.38
N ASN A 61 2.95 -8.07 24.02
CA ASN A 61 3.81 -9.08 24.65
C ASN A 61 3.15 -10.47 24.69
N ALA A 62 2.38 -10.83 23.68
CA ALA A 62 1.54 -12.02 23.63
C ALA A 62 1.80 -12.91 22.40
N LEU A 63 2.91 -12.70 21.68
CA LEU A 63 3.22 -13.48 20.49
C LEU A 63 3.62 -14.90 20.84
N THR A 64 2.73 -15.84 20.57
CA THR A 64 2.95 -17.29 20.55
C THR A 64 2.33 -17.85 19.28
N ASP A 65 2.70 -19.06 18.86
CA ASP A 65 2.09 -19.69 17.68
C ASP A 65 0.58 -19.89 17.88
N GLU A 66 0.14 -20.27 19.08
CA GLU A 66 -1.28 -20.45 19.40
C GLU A 66 -2.06 -19.13 19.29
N ASN A 67 -1.56 -18.05 19.87
CA ASN A 67 -2.23 -16.75 19.80
C ASN A 67 -2.22 -16.21 18.36
N PHE A 68 -1.11 -16.42 17.62
CA PHE A 68 -1.03 -16.00 16.23
C PHE A 68 -2.10 -16.68 15.37
N GLU A 69 -2.24 -18.00 15.43
CA GLU A 69 -3.22 -18.74 14.63
C GLU A 69 -4.64 -18.28 14.91
N LYS A 70 -5.01 -18.11 16.20
CA LYS A 70 -6.36 -17.66 16.59
C LYS A 70 -6.66 -16.23 16.14
N VAL A 71 -5.77 -15.30 16.45
CA VAL A 71 -5.95 -13.87 16.12
C VAL A 71 -5.89 -13.65 14.61
N PHE A 72 -5.00 -14.35 13.91
CA PHE A 72 -4.90 -14.26 12.45
C PHE A 72 -6.16 -14.81 11.77
N HIS A 73 -6.69 -15.94 12.22
CA HIS A 73 -7.93 -16.49 11.69
C HIS A 73 -9.10 -15.51 11.79
N ASP A 74 -9.28 -14.91 12.97
CA ASP A 74 -10.39 -13.96 13.19
C ASP A 74 -10.17 -12.63 12.44
N TYR A 75 -8.93 -12.14 12.39
CA TYR A 75 -8.58 -10.96 11.58
C TYR A 75 -8.86 -11.19 10.10
N ASP A 76 -8.32 -12.27 9.53
CA ASP A 76 -8.44 -12.59 8.11
C ASP A 76 -9.90 -12.81 7.70
N THR A 77 -10.65 -13.55 8.50
CA THR A 77 -12.08 -13.81 8.27
C THR A 77 -12.90 -12.52 8.29
N ALA A 78 -12.71 -11.67 9.30
CA ALA A 78 -13.47 -10.44 9.45
C ALA A 78 -13.08 -9.40 8.39
N TYR A 79 -11.79 -9.25 8.12
CA TYR A 79 -11.27 -8.32 7.11
C TYR A 79 -11.75 -8.67 5.70
N ASN A 80 -11.72 -9.96 5.35
CA ASN A 80 -12.13 -10.43 4.02
C ASN A 80 -13.66 -10.38 3.81
N ALA A 81 -14.47 -10.27 4.88
CA ALA A 81 -15.91 -10.11 4.77
C ALA A 81 -16.32 -8.71 4.25
N ASP A 82 -15.56 -7.66 4.59
CA ASP A 82 -15.75 -6.30 4.07
C ASP A 82 -14.42 -5.52 4.09
N THR A 83 -13.72 -5.57 2.97
CA THR A 83 -12.40 -4.92 2.80
C THR A 83 -12.48 -3.40 2.66
N SER A 84 -13.68 -2.85 2.47
CA SER A 84 -13.92 -1.42 2.22
C SER A 84 -14.43 -0.65 3.46
N TYR A 85 -14.82 -1.35 4.53
CA TYR A 85 -15.33 -0.73 5.74
C TYR A 85 -14.36 0.32 6.31
N MET A 86 -14.81 1.53 6.52
CA MET A 86 -14.02 2.69 6.98
C MET A 86 -12.87 3.12 6.04
N THR A 87 -12.70 2.49 4.88
CA THR A 87 -11.70 2.90 3.89
C THR A 87 -12.21 4.09 3.08
N ARG A 88 -11.31 5.05 2.83
CA ARG A 88 -11.59 6.22 1.99
C ARG A 88 -10.40 6.58 1.12
N MET A 89 -10.63 7.32 0.07
CA MET A 89 -9.56 7.93 -0.73
C MET A 89 -9.00 9.14 0.02
N PHE A 90 -7.71 9.42 -0.17
CA PHE A 90 -7.14 10.69 0.29
C PHE A 90 -7.71 11.86 -0.54
N ASP A 91 -7.86 13.02 0.10
CA ASP A 91 -8.35 14.25 -0.55
C ASP A 91 -7.45 14.63 -1.74
N GLY A 92 -8.07 14.89 -2.88
CA GLY A 92 -7.37 15.23 -4.13
C GLY A 92 -6.77 14.03 -4.88
N MET A 93 -6.84 12.80 -4.33
CA MET A 93 -6.32 11.61 -5.01
C MET A 93 -7.15 11.25 -6.26
N PRO A 94 -8.49 11.18 -6.21
CA PRO A 94 -9.29 10.88 -7.41
C PRO A 94 -9.01 11.82 -8.57
N GLU A 95 -9.01 13.12 -8.32
CA GLU A 95 -8.76 14.14 -9.33
C GLU A 95 -7.36 14.03 -9.93
N THR A 96 -6.38 13.72 -9.09
CA THR A 96 -4.98 13.52 -9.54
C THR A 96 -4.84 12.29 -10.41
N LEU A 97 -5.44 11.16 -10.03
CA LEU A 97 -5.41 9.93 -10.82
C LEU A 97 -6.12 10.12 -12.17
N ASP A 98 -7.28 10.81 -12.19
CA ASP A 98 -8.00 11.12 -13.42
C ASP A 98 -7.17 12.03 -14.36
N ALA A 99 -6.48 13.03 -13.80
CA ALA A 99 -5.58 13.89 -14.57
C ALA A 99 -4.41 13.10 -15.17
N ILE A 100 -3.81 12.16 -14.43
CA ILE A 100 -2.73 11.29 -14.93
C ILE A 100 -3.26 10.41 -16.08
N LYS A 101 -4.44 9.80 -15.93
CA LYS A 101 -5.10 9.02 -17.00
C LYS A 101 -5.39 9.86 -18.24
N ALA A 102 -5.85 11.10 -18.07
CA ALA A 102 -6.10 12.02 -19.19
C ALA A 102 -4.83 12.37 -19.98
N MET A 103 -3.64 12.23 -19.38
CA MET A 103 -2.37 12.37 -20.05
C MET A 103 -1.97 11.10 -20.85
N GLY A 104 -2.76 10.03 -20.83
CA GLY A 104 -2.46 8.75 -21.45
C GLY A 104 -1.46 7.90 -20.67
N ILE A 105 -1.23 8.20 -19.40
CA ILE A 105 -0.32 7.47 -18.51
C ILE A 105 -1.10 6.34 -17.83
N LYS A 106 -0.55 5.13 -17.86
CA LYS A 106 -1.12 3.96 -17.19
C LYS A 106 -0.98 4.06 -15.68
N LEU A 107 -1.93 3.46 -14.96
CA LEU A 107 -1.94 3.37 -13.50
C LEU A 107 -1.89 1.91 -13.08
N ALA A 108 -1.00 1.58 -12.13
CA ALA A 108 -0.97 0.26 -11.53
C ALA A 108 -0.85 0.35 -10.00
N ILE A 109 -1.40 -0.66 -9.32
CA ILE A 109 -1.28 -0.84 -7.87
C ILE A 109 -0.37 -2.04 -7.58
N ILE A 110 0.52 -1.89 -6.59
CA ILE A 110 1.24 -2.99 -5.97
C ILE A 110 1.22 -2.88 -4.44
N SER A 111 0.69 -3.90 -3.76
CA SER A 111 0.54 -3.89 -2.31
C SER A 111 0.98 -5.21 -1.67
N ASN A 112 1.49 -5.13 -0.43
CA ASN A 112 1.72 -6.31 0.43
C ASN A 112 0.44 -6.86 1.06
N LYS A 113 -0.71 -6.18 0.88
CA LYS A 113 -2.04 -6.66 1.22
C LYS A 113 -2.39 -7.89 0.38
N PRO A 114 -3.10 -8.91 0.90
CA PRO A 114 -3.54 -10.07 0.11
C PRO A 114 -4.25 -9.65 -1.18
N HIS A 115 -3.97 -10.34 -2.28
CA HIS A 115 -4.45 -9.95 -3.63
C HIS A 115 -5.97 -9.82 -3.70
N PHE A 116 -6.71 -10.77 -3.11
CA PHE A 116 -8.17 -10.70 -3.05
C PHE A 116 -8.66 -9.41 -2.36
N ALA A 117 -8.08 -9.07 -1.21
CA ALA A 117 -8.46 -7.86 -0.48
C ALA A 117 -8.05 -6.58 -1.22
N THR A 118 -6.89 -6.59 -1.91
CA THR A 118 -6.43 -5.47 -2.73
C THR A 118 -7.38 -5.21 -3.89
N THR A 119 -7.70 -6.22 -4.68
CA THR A 119 -8.61 -6.09 -5.83
C THR A 119 -10.04 -5.76 -5.38
N GLY A 120 -10.49 -6.35 -4.28
CA GLY A 120 -11.82 -6.09 -3.72
C GLY A 120 -12.02 -4.62 -3.34
N VAL A 121 -11.11 -4.04 -2.55
CA VAL A 121 -11.23 -2.63 -2.12
C VAL A 121 -11.02 -1.65 -3.29
N VAL A 122 -10.08 -1.93 -4.19
CA VAL A 122 -9.86 -1.07 -5.37
C VAL A 122 -11.10 -1.05 -6.26
N ASN A 123 -11.65 -2.22 -6.60
CA ASN A 123 -12.86 -2.30 -7.44
C ASN A 123 -14.09 -1.69 -6.76
N SER A 124 -14.22 -1.80 -5.44
CA SER A 124 -15.32 -1.19 -4.69
C SER A 124 -15.31 0.34 -4.75
N LEU A 125 -14.12 0.96 -4.70
CA LEU A 125 -14.00 2.42 -4.61
C LEU A 125 -13.82 3.09 -5.98
N PHE A 126 -13.11 2.47 -6.92
CA PHE A 126 -12.77 3.06 -8.20
C PHE A 126 -13.55 2.46 -9.38
N GLY A 127 -14.13 1.27 -9.19
CA GLY A 127 -14.71 0.49 -10.28
C GLY A 127 -13.72 -0.46 -10.95
N GLU A 128 -14.23 -1.51 -11.57
CA GLU A 128 -13.42 -2.48 -12.29
C GLU A 128 -12.76 -1.84 -13.52
N GLY A 129 -11.47 -2.12 -13.72
CA GLY A 129 -10.71 -1.59 -14.86
C GLY A 129 -10.28 -0.12 -14.72
N TYR A 130 -10.48 0.53 -13.57
CA TYR A 130 -9.98 1.88 -13.36
C TYR A 130 -8.45 1.95 -13.42
N PHE A 131 -7.75 1.02 -12.74
CA PHE A 131 -6.32 0.81 -12.87
C PHE A 131 -6.04 -0.23 -13.97
N ASP A 132 -4.97 -0.01 -14.75
CA ASP A 132 -4.56 -0.93 -15.82
C ASP A 132 -4.10 -2.28 -15.24
N LEU A 133 -3.56 -2.28 -14.00
CA LEU A 133 -3.17 -3.49 -13.29
C LEU A 133 -3.23 -3.30 -11.78
N VAL A 134 -3.75 -4.31 -11.07
CA VAL A 134 -3.83 -4.31 -9.60
C VAL A 134 -3.21 -5.57 -9.05
N TYR A 135 -2.08 -5.45 -8.34
CA TYR A 135 -1.38 -6.55 -7.70
C TYR A 135 -1.35 -6.37 -6.18
N GLY A 136 -1.95 -7.30 -5.45
CA GLY A 136 -1.67 -7.57 -4.05
C GLY A 136 -0.71 -8.73 -3.91
N GLN A 137 -0.43 -9.15 -2.67
CA GLN A 137 0.39 -10.32 -2.38
C GLN A 137 -0.23 -11.59 -2.97
N ARG A 138 0.56 -12.34 -3.73
CA ARG A 138 0.20 -13.60 -4.39
C ARG A 138 1.16 -14.70 -3.95
N GLU A 139 0.67 -15.94 -3.93
CA GLU A 139 1.50 -17.09 -3.63
C GLU A 139 2.64 -17.23 -4.67
N GLY A 140 3.84 -17.59 -4.19
CA GLY A 140 5.04 -17.74 -5.03
C GLY A 140 5.68 -16.42 -5.49
N VAL A 141 5.09 -15.26 -5.18
CA VAL A 141 5.69 -13.94 -5.48
C VAL A 141 6.20 -13.31 -4.20
N PRO A 142 7.50 -12.95 -4.12
CA PRO A 142 8.03 -12.25 -2.96
C PRO A 142 7.30 -10.92 -2.71
N ILE A 143 7.14 -10.55 -1.44
CA ILE A 143 6.54 -9.28 -1.05
C ILE A 143 7.53 -8.12 -1.20
N LYS A 144 7.02 -6.88 -1.28
CA LYS A 144 7.83 -5.67 -1.18
C LYS A 144 8.71 -5.73 0.08
N PRO A 145 9.99 -5.35 0.04
CA PRO A 145 10.67 -4.57 -1.00
C PRO A 145 11.33 -5.38 -2.14
N ASP A 146 10.99 -6.65 -2.33
CA ASP A 146 11.48 -7.41 -3.48
C ASP A 146 10.89 -6.81 -4.78
N PRO A 147 11.71 -6.59 -5.84
CA PRO A 147 11.27 -5.92 -7.07
C PRO A 147 10.40 -6.80 -7.98
N THR A 148 10.30 -8.09 -7.73
CA THR A 148 9.65 -9.07 -8.62
C THR A 148 8.24 -8.64 -9.03
N GLY A 149 7.41 -8.18 -8.09
CA GLY A 149 6.05 -7.76 -8.39
C GLY A 149 5.99 -6.53 -9.30
N VAL A 150 6.88 -5.55 -9.10
CA VAL A 150 6.99 -4.36 -9.97
C VAL A 150 7.48 -4.75 -11.36
N MET A 151 8.50 -5.61 -11.45
CA MET A 151 9.02 -6.08 -12.74
C MET A 151 7.99 -6.86 -13.55
N GLN A 152 7.10 -7.62 -12.89
CA GLN A 152 5.96 -8.25 -13.55
C GLN A 152 4.99 -7.22 -14.11
N ILE A 153 4.67 -6.14 -13.36
CA ILE A 153 3.82 -5.04 -13.84
C ILE A 153 4.42 -4.38 -15.08
N LEU A 154 5.70 -4.04 -15.05
CA LEU A 154 6.41 -3.43 -16.18
C LEU A 154 6.35 -4.32 -17.43
N THR A 155 6.61 -5.61 -17.26
CA THR A 155 6.58 -6.61 -18.35
C THR A 155 5.18 -6.74 -18.94
N GLU A 156 4.15 -6.87 -18.11
CA GLU A 156 2.78 -7.08 -18.55
C GLU A 156 2.20 -5.85 -19.25
N LEU A 157 2.55 -4.66 -18.77
CA LEU A 157 2.11 -3.41 -19.38
C LEU A 157 3.00 -2.92 -20.53
N GLY A 158 4.14 -3.59 -20.78
CA GLY A 158 5.09 -3.24 -21.86
C GLY A 158 5.74 -1.87 -21.65
N VAL A 159 6.13 -1.53 -20.41
CA VAL A 159 6.73 -0.24 -20.07
C VAL A 159 8.15 -0.44 -19.55
N GLU A 160 9.08 0.38 -20.05
CA GLU A 160 10.47 0.38 -19.58
C GLU A 160 10.60 1.06 -18.21
N GLN A 161 11.59 0.66 -17.41
CA GLN A 161 11.87 1.23 -16.09
C GLN A 161 12.03 2.77 -16.15
N SER A 162 12.75 3.28 -17.19
CA SER A 162 12.97 4.72 -17.37
C SER A 162 11.70 5.54 -17.63
N ASP A 163 10.61 4.90 -18.01
CA ASP A 163 9.32 5.52 -18.30
C ASP A 163 8.30 5.31 -17.16
N CYS A 164 8.76 4.83 -16.00
CA CYS A 164 7.90 4.48 -14.86
C CYS A 164 8.26 5.25 -13.59
N LEU A 165 7.26 5.72 -12.85
CA LEU A 165 7.39 6.26 -11.50
C LEU A 165 6.84 5.28 -10.48
N TYR A 166 7.46 5.22 -9.29
CA TYR A 166 6.95 4.52 -8.12
C TYR A 166 6.51 5.51 -7.04
N VAL A 167 5.33 5.31 -6.46
CA VAL A 167 4.75 6.19 -5.44
C VAL A 167 4.37 5.38 -4.22
N GLY A 168 4.82 5.80 -3.04
CA GLY A 168 4.51 5.11 -1.79
C GLY A 168 4.81 5.95 -0.54
N ASP A 169 4.34 5.47 0.61
CA ASP A 169 4.36 6.22 1.88
C ASP A 169 5.23 5.59 2.97
N THR A 170 5.93 4.48 2.68
CA THR A 170 6.78 3.80 3.66
C THR A 170 8.22 3.59 3.16
N GLY A 171 9.15 3.32 4.09
CA GLY A 171 10.51 2.91 3.74
C GLY A 171 10.55 1.61 2.92
N THR A 172 9.56 0.73 3.07
CA THR A 172 9.40 -0.46 2.23
C THR A 172 9.15 -0.08 0.78
N ASP A 173 8.31 0.94 0.53
CA ASP A 173 7.99 1.43 -0.81
C ASP A 173 9.21 2.07 -1.47
N MET A 174 9.91 2.91 -0.72
CA MET A 174 11.12 3.54 -1.23
C MET A 174 12.14 2.50 -1.68
N LYS A 175 12.39 1.49 -0.84
CA LYS A 175 13.25 0.35 -1.21
C LYS A 175 12.73 -0.41 -2.42
N THR A 176 11.40 -0.60 -2.52
CA THR A 176 10.80 -1.30 -3.67
C THR A 176 11.08 -0.55 -4.97
N GLY A 177 10.82 0.75 -4.99
CA GLY A 177 11.09 1.59 -6.16
C GLY A 177 12.58 1.57 -6.54
N LYS A 178 13.48 1.73 -5.56
CA LYS A 178 14.94 1.68 -5.81
C LYS A 178 15.42 0.32 -6.28
N ASN A 179 14.96 -0.77 -5.66
CA ASN A 179 15.30 -2.14 -6.08
C ASN A 179 14.78 -2.46 -7.49
N SER A 180 13.71 -1.78 -7.91
CA SER A 180 13.15 -1.88 -9.26
C SER A 180 13.79 -0.90 -10.26
N GLY A 181 14.77 -0.09 -9.86
CA GLY A 181 15.42 0.91 -10.70
C GLY A 181 14.52 2.07 -11.13
N LEU A 182 13.49 2.39 -10.35
CA LEU A 182 12.50 3.42 -10.67
C LEU A 182 12.80 4.74 -9.94
N TYR A 183 12.36 5.86 -10.54
CA TYR A 183 12.25 7.13 -9.83
C TYR A 183 11.15 7.01 -8.78
N THR A 184 11.49 7.27 -7.52
CA THR A 184 10.68 6.91 -6.36
C THR A 184 10.21 8.17 -5.62
N ILE A 185 8.90 8.32 -5.51
CA ILE A 185 8.24 9.45 -4.88
C ILE A 185 7.68 9.02 -3.52
N GLY A 186 8.14 9.65 -2.45
CA GLY A 186 7.61 9.47 -1.12
C GLY A 186 6.48 10.47 -0.83
N VAL A 187 5.37 10.00 -0.25
CA VAL A 187 4.21 10.82 0.08
C VAL A 187 4.05 11.00 1.58
N LEU A 188 3.72 12.23 2.05
CA LEU A 188 3.65 12.58 3.47
C LEU A 188 2.26 12.50 4.09
N TRP A 189 1.23 12.21 3.33
CA TRP A 189 -0.14 12.03 3.87
C TRP A 189 -0.41 10.61 4.40
N GLY A 190 0.57 9.69 4.23
CA GLY A 190 0.45 8.28 4.62
C GLY A 190 0.94 7.97 6.03
N PHE A 191 1.55 6.80 6.19
CA PHE A 191 1.89 6.21 7.49
C PHE A 191 3.25 6.64 8.04
N ARG A 192 4.19 7.11 7.19
CA ARG A 192 5.57 7.43 7.60
C ARG A 192 5.92 8.88 7.34
N GLY A 193 6.88 9.36 8.13
CA GLY A 193 7.41 10.71 8.02
C GLY A 193 8.55 10.84 7.00
N LYS A 194 8.88 12.09 6.69
CA LYS A 194 9.88 12.49 5.70
C LYS A 194 11.25 11.85 5.90
N GLU A 195 11.71 11.75 7.15
CA GLU A 195 13.03 11.20 7.46
C GLU A 195 13.15 9.75 7.02
N GLU A 196 12.18 8.89 7.39
CA GLU A 196 12.17 7.49 6.98
C GLU A 196 12.17 7.35 5.45
N LEU A 197 11.37 8.15 4.75
CA LEU A 197 11.29 8.08 3.29
C LEU A 197 12.61 8.46 2.62
N LEU A 198 13.25 9.54 3.07
CA LEU A 198 14.56 9.98 2.54
C LEU A 198 15.67 8.97 2.84
N GLU A 199 15.75 8.45 4.07
CA GLU A 199 16.74 7.46 4.47
C GLU A 199 16.61 6.15 3.68
N ASN A 200 15.41 5.83 3.19
CA ASN A 200 15.15 4.62 2.41
C ASN A 200 15.13 4.86 0.89
N GLY A 201 15.51 6.07 0.42
CA GLY A 201 15.84 6.31 -0.97
C GLY A 201 14.75 7.00 -1.79
N ALA A 202 13.84 7.78 -1.18
CA ALA A 202 12.96 8.67 -1.94
C ALA A 202 13.79 9.65 -2.77
N ASP A 203 13.53 9.73 -4.08
CA ASP A 203 14.13 10.74 -4.95
C ASP A 203 13.43 12.10 -4.79
N THR A 204 12.14 12.08 -4.48
CA THR A 204 11.31 13.27 -4.23
C THR A 204 10.29 12.98 -3.12
N ILE A 205 10.00 14.01 -2.34
CA ILE A 205 8.94 13.98 -1.32
C ILE A 205 7.86 14.97 -1.72
N ILE A 206 6.59 14.54 -1.62
CA ILE A 206 5.42 15.39 -1.88
C ILE A 206 4.44 15.35 -0.70
N GLU A 207 3.70 16.43 -0.50
CA GLU A 207 2.77 16.62 0.61
C GLU A 207 1.30 16.52 0.19
N HIS A 208 1.02 16.70 -1.12
CA HIS A 208 -0.33 16.64 -1.67
C HIS A 208 -0.38 15.87 -2.99
N PRO A 209 -1.45 15.08 -3.26
CA PRO A 209 -1.56 14.27 -4.46
C PRO A 209 -1.33 15.04 -5.76
N ALA A 210 -1.84 16.26 -5.89
CA ALA A 210 -1.71 17.08 -7.09
C ALA A 210 -0.24 17.35 -7.51
N GLN A 211 0.72 17.31 -6.56
CA GLN A 211 2.14 17.49 -6.85
C GLN A 211 2.74 16.34 -7.68
N LEU A 212 2.04 15.19 -7.78
CA LEU A 212 2.43 14.12 -8.70
C LEU A 212 2.49 14.60 -10.16
N LEU A 213 1.59 15.52 -10.55
CA LEU A 213 1.58 16.07 -11.91
C LEU A 213 2.86 16.87 -12.21
N ASP A 214 3.38 17.61 -11.23
CA ASP A 214 4.64 18.34 -11.35
C ASP A 214 5.81 17.36 -11.47
N CYS A 215 5.82 16.30 -10.67
CA CYS A 215 6.84 15.24 -10.75
C CYS A 215 6.85 14.57 -12.14
N ILE A 216 5.67 14.25 -12.70
CA ILE A 216 5.53 13.68 -14.05
C ILE A 216 6.07 14.65 -15.11
N HIS A 217 5.79 15.93 -15.00
CA HIS A 217 6.27 16.93 -15.94
C HIS A 217 7.79 17.13 -15.87
N ALA A 218 8.39 16.97 -14.69
CA ALA A 218 9.83 17.11 -14.49
C ALA A 218 10.64 15.93 -15.09
N GLN A 219 10.03 14.78 -15.37
CA GLN A 219 10.63 13.58 -15.93
C GLN A 219 10.48 13.50 -17.48
N LYS A 220 10.36 14.64 -18.15
CA LYS A 220 10.24 14.74 -19.62
C LYS A 220 11.59 14.66 -20.31
#